data_b74df83e79312b44f8f7366655f7307c
#
_entry.id   b74df83e79312b44f8f7366655f7307c
#
_cell.length_a   1.000
_cell.length_b   1.000
_cell.length_c   1.000
_cell.angle_alpha   90.00
_cell.angle_beta   90.00
_cell.angle_gamma   90.00
#
_symmetry.space_group_name_H-M   'P 1'
#
loop_
_entity.id
_entity.type
_entity.pdbx_description
1 polymer ?
#
loop_
_entity_poly.entity_id
_entity_poly.type
_entity_poly.pdbx_seq_one_letter_code
_entity_poly.pdbx_strand_id
1 'polypeptide(L)'
;MQAFNVDKDKTLNAALFILSKIGQADYHKIFKILYFAEQQHLKNYGQPLTGDVYQAMPYGPVPSLLYDIFKASENQSSPFNEALELSKAFLVTREERIPYVTPTREPDTDELSETNIEAILNSISENQQLSFQEITEKSHDSAWAKAEKAPETEMSYLDIAESGNASPEMLKYIIINSENQTHKFY
;
A
#
# COMPACT_ATOMS: atom_id res chain seq x y z
N MET A 1 2.86 4.03 18.98
CA MET A 1 2.50 3.59 17.63
C MET A 1 3.73 2.94 17.01
N GLN A 2 3.62 1.76 16.40
CA GLN A 2 4.77 1.10 15.75
C GLN A 2 4.96 1.75 14.38
N ALA A 3 5.95 2.64 14.28
CA ALA A 3 6.25 3.34 13.05
C ALA A 3 7.35 2.60 12.28
N PHE A 4 7.06 2.25 11.04
CA PHE A 4 8.06 1.92 10.04
C PHE A 4 8.30 3.15 9.16
N ASN A 5 9.53 3.26 8.64
CA ASN A 5 9.83 4.33 7.71
C ASN A 5 9.28 3.97 6.31
N VAL A 6 8.58 4.91 5.71
CA VAL A 6 8.12 4.76 4.33
C VAL A 6 9.33 4.73 3.38
N ASP A 7 9.35 3.72 2.53
CA ASP A 7 10.31 3.60 1.43
C ASP A 7 9.61 4.10 0.14
N LYS A 8 9.99 5.29 -0.29
CA LYS A 8 9.32 6.01 -1.37
C LYS A 8 9.60 5.40 -2.73
N ASP A 9 10.83 4.99 -2.98
CA ASP A 9 11.22 4.35 -4.23
C ASP A 9 10.55 2.98 -4.35
N LYS A 10 10.50 2.24 -3.26
CA LYS A 10 9.78 0.98 -3.20
C LYS A 10 8.27 1.15 -3.38
N THR A 11 7.66 2.15 -2.74
CA THR A 11 6.23 2.46 -2.92
C THR A 11 5.92 2.77 -4.38
N LEU A 12 6.74 3.62 -5.01
CA LEU A 12 6.61 3.99 -6.41
C LEU A 12 6.72 2.76 -7.32
N ASN A 13 7.78 1.96 -7.15
CA ASN A 13 8.07 0.82 -8.02
C ASN A 13 7.12 -0.36 -7.77
N ALA A 14 6.58 -0.53 -6.55
CA ALA A 14 5.49 -1.48 -6.27
C ALA A 14 4.22 -1.13 -7.05
N ALA A 15 3.82 0.15 -7.07
CA ALA A 15 2.66 0.59 -7.84
C ALA A 15 2.88 0.44 -9.37
N LEU A 16 4.07 0.79 -9.87
CA LEU A 16 4.44 0.56 -11.27
C LEU A 16 4.44 -0.92 -11.63
N PHE A 17 4.95 -1.77 -10.74
CA PHE A 17 4.98 -3.22 -10.94
C PHE A 17 3.56 -3.81 -11.00
N ILE A 18 2.67 -3.39 -10.09
CA ILE A 18 1.24 -3.78 -10.15
C ILE A 18 0.67 -3.41 -11.51
N LEU A 19 0.80 -2.15 -11.92
CA LEU A 19 0.26 -1.66 -13.20
C LEU A 19 0.88 -2.34 -14.41
N SER A 20 2.16 -2.73 -14.37
CA SER A 20 2.81 -3.49 -15.45
C SER A 20 2.18 -4.88 -15.65
N LYS A 21 1.53 -5.44 -14.61
CA LYS A 21 0.88 -6.75 -14.65
C LYS A 21 -0.59 -6.70 -14.98
N ILE A 22 -1.32 -5.69 -14.44
CA ILE A 22 -2.77 -5.62 -14.61
C ILE A 22 -3.22 -4.59 -15.66
N GLY A 23 -2.29 -3.77 -16.16
CA GLY A 23 -2.60 -2.65 -17.05
C GLY A 23 -3.18 -1.43 -16.31
N GLN A 24 -3.82 -0.53 -17.05
CA GLN A 24 -4.54 0.61 -16.47
C GLN A 24 -5.58 0.15 -15.46
N ALA A 25 -5.60 0.80 -14.29
CA ALA A 25 -6.55 0.49 -13.22
C ALA A 25 -6.95 1.74 -12.44
N ASP A 26 -8.10 1.69 -11.75
CA ASP A 26 -8.51 2.75 -10.84
C ASP A 26 -7.71 2.73 -9.52
N TYR A 27 -7.73 3.85 -8.78
CA TYR A 27 -7.04 4.00 -7.50
C TYR A 27 -7.38 2.89 -6.51
N HIS A 28 -8.66 2.58 -6.41
CA HIS A 28 -9.16 1.63 -5.44
C HIS A 28 -8.57 0.24 -5.64
N LYS A 29 -8.56 -0.25 -6.90
CA LYS A 29 -7.99 -1.55 -7.23
C LYS A 29 -6.50 -1.62 -6.89
N ILE A 30 -5.72 -0.59 -7.25
CA ILE A 30 -4.28 -0.55 -6.98
C ILE A 30 -4.01 -0.54 -5.48
N PHE A 31 -4.72 0.29 -4.71
CA PHE A 31 -4.56 0.38 -3.26
C PHE A 31 -4.88 -0.92 -2.55
N LYS A 32 -5.92 -1.65 -2.98
CA LYS A 32 -6.29 -2.92 -2.36
C LYS A 32 -5.31 -4.04 -2.70
N ILE A 33 -4.82 -4.10 -3.94
CA ILE A 33 -3.77 -5.05 -4.31
C ILE A 33 -2.51 -4.79 -3.47
N LEU A 34 -2.09 -3.52 -3.33
CA LEU A 34 -0.94 -3.17 -2.50
C LEU A 34 -1.17 -3.50 -1.03
N TYR A 35 -2.36 -3.22 -0.48
CA TYR A 35 -2.72 -3.52 0.90
C TYR A 35 -2.61 -5.03 1.21
N PHE A 36 -3.15 -5.88 0.36
CA PHE A 36 -3.07 -7.34 0.56
C PHE A 36 -1.65 -7.88 0.37
N ALA A 37 -0.84 -7.27 -0.52
CA ALA A 37 0.58 -7.60 -0.63
C ALA A 37 1.35 -7.21 0.64
N GLU A 38 1.07 -6.03 1.20
CA GLU A 38 1.61 -5.55 2.48
C GLU A 38 1.29 -6.51 3.62
N GLN A 39 0.01 -6.87 3.75
CA GLN A 39 -0.49 -7.80 4.75
C GLN A 39 0.20 -9.18 4.65
N GLN A 40 0.35 -9.69 3.44
CA GLN A 40 1.02 -10.97 3.21
C GLN A 40 2.53 -10.91 3.51
N HIS A 41 3.19 -9.80 3.15
CA HIS A 41 4.61 -9.60 3.42
C HIS A 41 4.89 -9.49 4.93
N LEU A 42 4.05 -8.76 5.67
CA LEU A 42 4.10 -8.69 7.13
C LEU A 42 3.91 -10.06 7.78
N LYS A 43 2.90 -10.81 7.34
CA LYS A 43 2.63 -12.17 7.85
C LYS A 43 3.82 -13.11 7.66
N ASN A 44 4.49 -13.05 6.52
CA ASN A 44 5.52 -14.01 6.16
C ASN A 44 6.92 -13.60 6.64
N TYR A 45 7.21 -12.29 6.66
CA TYR A 45 8.56 -11.77 6.88
C TYR A 45 8.67 -10.79 8.04
N GLY A 46 7.55 -10.37 8.64
CA GLY A 46 7.53 -9.46 9.79
C GLY A 46 8.04 -8.05 9.50
N GLN A 47 8.09 -7.68 8.23
CA GLN A 47 8.49 -6.36 7.77
C GLN A 47 7.47 -5.84 6.76
N PRO A 48 7.20 -4.53 6.72
CA PRO A 48 6.35 -3.96 5.70
C PRO A 48 6.99 -4.08 4.31
N LEU A 49 6.16 -4.14 3.28
CA LEU A 49 6.61 -4.09 1.90
C LEU A 49 7.08 -2.68 1.54
N THR A 50 6.26 -1.66 1.84
CA THR A 50 6.53 -0.26 1.50
C THR A 50 6.77 0.63 2.71
N GLY A 51 6.19 0.30 3.85
CA GLY A 51 6.17 1.16 5.03
C GLY A 51 5.24 2.38 4.91
N ASP A 52 4.41 2.47 3.86
CA ASP A 52 3.46 3.57 3.69
C ASP A 52 2.38 3.56 4.78
N VAL A 53 1.92 4.72 5.20
CA VAL A 53 0.89 4.87 6.23
C VAL A 53 -0.48 4.58 5.62
N TYR A 54 -1.15 3.54 6.10
CA TYR A 54 -2.50 3.20 5.67
C TYR A 54 -3.55 3.92 6.50
N GLN A 55 -4.53 4.53 5.82
CA GLN A 55 -5.71 5.16 6.44
C GLN A 55 -6.96 4.30 6.20
N ALA A 56 -7.76 4.10 7.25
CA ALA A 56 -9.05 3.42 7.14
C ALA A 56 -10.10 4.38 6.57
N MET A 57 -10.24 4.36 5.24
CA MET A 57 -11.19 5.18 4.51
C MET A 57 -12.51 4.41 4.26
N PRO A 58 -13.63 5.08 3.91
CA PRO A 58 -14.96 4.43 3.75
C PRO A 58 -14.98 3.25 2.77
N TYR A 59 -14.09 3.23 1.78
CA TYR A 59 -13.95 2.12 0.82
C TYR A 59 -12.71 1.25 1.10
N GLY A 60 -12.28 1.19 2.37
CA GLY A 60 -11.18 0.37 2.84
C GLY A 60 -9.82 1.08 2.88
N PRO A 61 -8.74 0.35 3.18
CA PRO A 61 -7.39 0.89 3.39
C PRO A 61 -6.85 1.69 2.21
N VAL A 62 -6.25 2.86 2.48
CA VAL A 62 -5.63 3.74 1.48
C VAL A 62 -4.19 4.08 1.91
N PRO A 63 -3.16 3.75 1.12
CA PRO A 63 -1.77 4.14 1.38
C PRO A 63 -1.58 5.64 1.11
N SER A 64 -1.16 6.39 2.11
CA SER A 64 -1.18 7.86 2.11
C SER A 64 -0.23 8.45 1.09
N LEU A 65 1.03 7.99 1.04
CA LEU A 65 2.01 8.49 0.09
C LEU A 65 1.59 8.19 -1.36
N LEU A 66 1.17 6.95 -1.63
CA LEU A 66 0.75 6.58 -2.98
C LEU A 66 -0.50 7.34 -3.41
N TYR A 67 -1.43 7.60 -2.50
CA TYR A 67 -2.58 8.46 -2.77
C TYR A 67 -2.14 9.88 -3.15
N ASP A 68 -1.21 10.48 -2.40
CA ASP A 68 -0.69 11.81 -2.68
C ASP A 68 0.04 11.87 -4.03
N ILE A 69 0.80 10.83 -4.39
CA ILE A 69 1.44 10.71 -5.71
C ILE A 69 0.40 10.70 -6.84
N PHE A 70 -0.65 9.89 -6.72
CA PHE A 70 -1.70 9.84 -7.74
C PHE A 70 -2.50 11.14 -7.82
N LYS A 71 -2.78 11.77 -6.68
CA LYS A 71 -3.44 13.10 -6.66
C LYS A 71 -2.55 14.19 -7.27
N ALA A 72 -1.24 14.13 -7.05
CA ALA A 72 -0.30 15.05 -7.67
C ALA A 72 -0.27 14.88 -9.20
N SER A 73 -0.33 13.65 -9.70
CA SER A 73 -0.43 13.37 -11.14
C SER A 73 -1.76 13.88 -11.71
N GLU A 74 -2.88 13.62 -11.04
CA GLU A 74 -4.21 14.04 -11.48
C GLU A 74 -4.35 15.56 -11.57
N ASN A 75 -3.87 16.27 -10.54
CA ASN A 75 -4.02 17.71 -10.42
C ASN A 75 -2.84 18.49 -11.04
N GLN A 76 -1.76 17.80 -11.43
CA GLN A 76 -0.48 18.36 -11.86
C GLN A 76 0.09 19.40 -10.84
N SER A 77 -0.24 19.18 -9.57
CA SER A 77 0.18 20.00 -8.45
C SER A 77 0.11 19.21 -7.14
N SER A 78 0.99 19.51 -6.21
CA SER A 78 0.99 18.95 -4.86
C SER A 78 1.55 19.98 -3.88
N PRO A 79 1.06 20.02 -2.62
CA PRO A 79 1.72 20.76 -1.55
C PRO A 79 3.08 20.14 -1.17
N PHE A 80 3.31 18.89 -1.59
CA PHE A 80 4.54 18.15 -1.34
C PHE A 80 5.34 18.02 -2.64
N ASN A 81 6.48 18.74 -2.75
CA ASN A 81 7.34 18.71 -3.94
C ASN A 81 7.76 17.31 -4.34
N GLU A 82 7.99 16.44 -3.37
CA GLU A 82 8.40 15.06 -3.58
C GLU A 82 7.29 14.22 -4.23
N ALA A 83 6.05 14.32 -3.76
CA ALA A 83 4.92 13.64 -4.40
C ALA A 83 4.74 14.12 -5.85
N LEU A 84 5.01 15.40 -6.12
CA LEU A 84 4.96 15.97 -7.48
C LEU A 84 6.05 15.38 -8.38
N GLU A 85 7.29 15.18 -7.88
CA GLU A 85 8.35 14.54 -8.66
C GLU A 85 8.04 13.07 -8.95
N LEU A 86 7.61 12.31 -7.93
CA LEU A 86 7.25 10.90 -8.08
C LEU A 86 6.02 10.70 -8.99
N SER A 87 5.10 11.67 -9.02
CA SER A 87 3.89 11.61 -9.83
C SER A 87 4.13 11.57 -11.34
N LYS A 88 5.31 12.00 -11.80
CA LYS A 88 5.71 11.94 -13.22
C LYS A 88 5.77 10.52 -13.79
N ALA A 89 5.85 9.52 -12.91
CA ALA A 89 5.81 8.11 -13.29
C ALA A 89 4.40 7.61 -13.67
N PHE A 90 3.38 8.43 -13.50
CA PHE A 90 1.99 8.08 -13.76
C PHE A 90 1.27 9.15 -14.57
N LEU A 91 0.28 8.70 -15.33
CA LEU A 91 -0.74 9.55 -15.95
C LEU A 91 -2.09 9.17 -15.34
N VAL A 92 -2.77 10.13 -14.74
CA VAL A 92 -4.11 9.92 -14.20
C VAL A 92 -5.13 10.59 -15.12
N THR A 93 -6.07 9.79 -15.61
CA THR A 93 -7.21 10.25 -16.42
C THR A 93 -8.52 9.91 -15.72
N ARG A 94 -9.57 10.67 -15.95
CA ARG A 94 -10.90 10.35 -15.43
C ARG A 94 -11.81 9.85 -16.53
N GLU A 95 -12.46 8.72 -16.27
CA GLU A 95 -13.61 8.25 -17.00
C GLU A 95 -14.85 8.50 -16.12
N GLU A 96 -15.69 9.44 -16.52
CA GLU A 96 -16.78 9.97 -15.69
C GLU A 96 -16.26 10.54 -14.35
N ARG A 97 -16.38 9.78 -13.26
CA ARG A 97 -15.93 10.18 -11.92
C ARG A 97 -14.80 9.28 -11.38
N ILE A 98 -14.42 8.25 -12.11
CA ILE A 98 -13.44 7.26 -11.69
C ILE A 98 -12.06 7.66 -12.20
N PRO A 99 -11.05 7.86 -11.32
CA PRO A 99 -9.68 8.12 -11.74
C PRO A 99 -8.98 6.81 -12.09
N TYR A 100 -8.44 6.73 -13.31
CA TYR A 100 -7.63 5.62 -13.80
C TYR A 100 -6.17 6.02 -13.90
N VAL A 101 -5.29 5.13 -13.48
CA VAL A 101 -3.84 5.32 -13.48
C VAL A 101 -3.21 4.49 -14.59
N THR A 102 -2.38 5.14 -15.41
CA THR A 102 -1.55 4.51 -16.42
C THR A 102 -0.08 4.78 -16.08
N PRO A 103 0.81 3.77 -16.09
CA PRO A 103 2.23 4.00 -15.87
C PRO A 103 2.84 4.71 -17.09
N THR A 104 3.78 5.64 -16.87
CA THR A 104 4.52 6.33 -17.94
C THR A 104 5.89 5.71 -18.19
N ARG A 105 6.32 4.79 -17.33
CA ARG A 105 7.57 4.04 -17.44
C ARG A 105 7.45 2.65 -16.82
N GLU A 106 8.40 1.79 -17.13
CA GLU A 106 8.53 0.49 -16.48
C GLU A 106 8.97 0.62 -15.01
N PRO A 107 8.61 -0.35 -14.14
CA PRO A 107 9.13 -0.42 -12.78
C PRO A 107 10.63 -0.68 -12.78
N ASP A 108 11.35 -0.06 -11.87
CA ASP A 108 12.70 -0.47 -11.49
C ASP A 108 12.58 -1.63 -10.49
N THR A 109 12.84 -2.84 -10.96
CA THR A 109 12.71 -4.05 -10.12
C THR A 109 13.87 -4.22 -9.15
N ASP A 110 14.96 -3.47 -9.28
CA ASP A 110 16.08 -3.50 -8.33
C ASP A 110 15.66 -2.86 -6.98
N GLU A 111 14.61 -2.02 -6.98
CA GLU A 111 14.02 -1.47 -5.78
C GLU A 111 13.09 -2.45 -5.03
N LEU A 112 12.79 -3.61 -5.62
CA LEU A 112 11.89 -4.63 -5.06
C LEU A 112 12.66 -5.92 -4.78
N SER A 113 12.61 -6.40 -3.54
CA SER A 113 13.15 -7.73 -3.24
C SER A 113 12.30 -8.83 -3.90
N GLU A 114 12.86 -10.03 -4.03
CA GLU A 114 12.11 -11.20 -4.51
C GLU A 114 10.85 -11.45 -3.68
N THR A 115 10.93 -11.25 -2.37
CA THR A 115 9.76 -11.43 -1.48
C THR A 115 8.70 -10.35 -1.65
N ASN A 116 9.09 -9.11 -2.01
CA ASN A 116 8.13 -8.06 -2.37
C ASN A 116 7.40 -8.42 -3.67
N ILE A 117 8.14 -8.84 -4.68
CA ILE A 117 7.59 -9.27 -5.97
C ILE A 117 6.63 -10.45 -5.79
N GLU A 118 7.02 -11.46 -5.01
CA GLU A 118 6.17 -12.61 -4.70
C GLU A 118 4.86 -12.17 -4.03
N ALA A 119 4.93 -11.34 -2.99
CA ALA A 119 3.74 -10.86 -2.29
C ALA A 119 2.80 -10.05 -3.22
N ILE A 120 3.36 -9.21 -4.10
CA ILE A 120 2.57 -8.45 -5.07
C ILE A 120 1.91 -9.40 -6.08
N LEU A 121 2.63 -10.37 -6.64
CA LEU A 121 2.09 -11.31 -7.63
C LEU A 121 0.98 -12.18 -7.04
N ASN A 122 1.15 -12.66 -5.80
CA ASN A 122 0.12 -13.41 -5.08
C ASN A 122 -1.12 -12.55 -4.85
N SER A 123 -0.94 -11.30 -4.40
CA SER A 123 -2.05 -10.37 -4.21
C SER A 123 -2.78 -10.07 -5.52
N ILE A 124 -2.07 -9.87 -6.64
CA ILE A 124 -2.68 -9.70 -7.96
C ILE A 124 -3.52 -10.92 -8.32
N SER A 125 -2.94 -12.13 -8.19
CA SER A 125 -3.63 -13.39 -8.51
C SER A 125 -4.94 -13.55 -7.75
N GLU A 126 -4.97 -13.17 -6.48
CA GLU A 126 -6.14 -13.29 -5.63
C GLU A 126 -7.19 -12.20 -5.84
N ASN A 127 -6.80 -11.00 -6.25
CA ASN A 127 -7.64 -9.82 -6.10
C ASN A 127 -7.97 -9.10 -7.42
N GLN A 128 -7.21 -9.31 -8.50
CA GLN A 128 -7.42 -8.53 -9.75
C GLN A 128 -8.80 -8.74 -10.37
N GLN A 129 -9.39 -9.92 -10.23
CA GLN A 129 -10.70 -10.26 -10.80
C GLN A 129 -11.89 -9.87 -9.91
N LEU A 130 -11.63 -9.52 -8.64
CA LEU A 130 -12.70 -9.11 -7.74
C LEU A 130 -13.31 -7.78 -8.20
N SER A 131 -14.64 -7.68 -8.14
CA SER A 131 -15.36 -6.43 -8.35
C SER A 131 -15.00 -5.39 -7.28
N PHE A 132 -15.40 -4.14 -7.51
CA PHE A 132 -15.24 -3.05 -6.53
C PHE A 132 -15.84 -3.43 -5.16
N GLN A 133 -17.04 -4.01 -5.16
CA GLN A 133 -17.71 -4.39 -3.92
C GLN A 133 -16.99 -5.53 -3.22
N GLU A 134 -16.66 -6.60 -3.93
CA GLU A 134 -15.98 -7.78 -3.34
C GLU A 134 -14.64 -7.42 -2.71
N ILE A 135 -13.82 -6.63 -3.41
CA ILE A 135 -12.50 -6.25 -2.87
C ILE A 135 -12.61 -5.22 -1.73
N THR A 136 -13.66 -4.37 -1.74
CA THR A 136 -13.99 -3.49 -0.61
C THR A 136 -14.35 -4.32 0.62
N GLU A 137 -15.32 -5.23 0.49
CA GLU A 137 -15.76 -6.11 1.58
C GLU A 137 -14.59 -6.93 2.14
N LYS A 138 -13.75 -7.52 1.27
CA LYS A 138 -12.55 -8.25 1.69
C LYS A 138 -11.57 -7.37 2.47
N SER A 139 -11.42 -6.10 2.11
CA SER A 139 -10.49 -5.15 2.74
C SER A 139 -11.02 -4.49 4.02
N HIS A 140 -12.31 -4.64 4.32
CA HIS A 140 -12.92 -4.24 5.59
C HIS A 140 -12.67 -5.31 6.67
N ASP A 141 -11.41 -5.66 6.85
CA ASP A 141 -10.96 -6.65 7.82
C ASP A 141 -10.89 -6.08 9.26
N SER A 142 -10.35 -6.86 10.20
CA SER A 142 -10.27 -6.47 11.61
C SER A 142 -9.36 -5.26 11.84
N ALA A 143 -8.29 -5.09 11.04
CA ALA A 143 -7.40 -3.95 11.14
C ALA A 143 -8.10 -2.66 10.70
N TRP A 144 -8.80 -2.70 9.56
CA TRP A 144 -9.61 -1.59 9.07
C TRP A 144 -10.72 -1.24 10.08
N ALA A 145 -11.50 -2.24 10.55
CA ALA A 145 -12.61 -2.02 11.46
C ALA A 145 -12.18 -1.43 12.82
N LYS A 146 -10.96 -1.69 13.26
CA LYS A 146 -10.39 -1.12 14.47
C LYS A 146 -9.98 0.35 14.25
N ALA A 147 -9.30 0.64 13.15
CA ALA A 147 -8.82 1.97 12.82
C ALA A 147 -9.95 2.93 12.44
N GLU A 148 -10.99 2.45 11.74
CA GLU A 148 -12.17 3.26 11.36
C GLU A 148 -12.91 3.83 12.56
N LYS A 149 -12.88 3.13 13.71
CA LYS A 149 -13.50 3.57 14.97
C LYS A 149 -12.59 4.45 15.82
N ALA A 150 -11.31 4.55 15.49
CA ALA A 150 -10.36 5.37 16.23
C ALA A 150 -10.47 6.85 15.83
N PRO A 151 -10.09 7.80 16.71
CA PRO A 151 -10.03 9.22 16.36
C PRO A 151 -9.09 9.52 15.19
N GLU A 152 -7.99 8.78 15.12
CA GLU A 152 -7.06 8.77 14.00
C GLU A 152 -7.33 7.50 13.20
N THR A 153 -7.61 7.64 11.92
CA THR A 153 -7.95 6.51 11.04
C THR A 153 -6.72 5.73 10.57
N GLU A 154 -5.55 6.02 11.14
CA GLU A 154 -4.29 5.33 10.82
C GLU A 154 -4.32 3.88 11.28
N MET A 155 -3.97 2.98 10.36
CA MET A 155 -3.93 1.55 10.62
C MET A 155 -2.55 1.13 11.12
N SER A 156 -2.54 0.41 12.23
CA SER A 156 -1.30 -0.15 12.80
C SER A 156 -0.81 -1.33 11.96
N TYR A 157 0.48 -1.40 11.67
CA TYR A 157 1.11 -2.54 11.00
C TYR A 157 0.94 -3.86 11.76
N LEU A 158 0.86 -3.80 13.09
CA LEU A 158 0.58 -4.98 13.91
C LEU A 158 -0.83 -5.50 13.64
N ASP A 159 -1.82 -4.61 13.61
CA ASP A 159 -3.21 -4.99 13.32
C ASP A 159 -3.35 -5.51 11.87
N ILE A 160 -2.62 -4.90 10.90
CA ILE A 160 -2.58 -5.38 9.51
C ILE A 160 -2.00 -6.80 9.45
N ALA A 161 -0.91 -7.08 10.17
CA ALA A 161 -0.32 -8.41 10.22
C ALA A 161 -1.26 -9.44 10.89
N GLU A 162 -1.90 -9.05 12.00
CA GLU A 162 -2.87 -9.88 12.71
C GLU A 162 -4.08 -10.22 11.84
N SER A 163 -4.63 -9.24 11.10
CA SER A 163 -5.74 -9.47 10.16
C SER A 163 -5.35 -10.39 9.00
N GLY A 164 -4.06 -10.43 8.63
CA GLY A 164 -3.48 -11.37 7.67
C GLY A 164 -3.20 -12.76 8.25
N ASN A 165 -3.55 -13.03 9.51
CA ASN A 165 -3.26 -14.27 10.23
C ASN A 165 -1.75 -14.53 10.41
N ALA A 166 -0.98 -13.50 10.77
CA ALA A 166 0.39 -13.67 11.25
C ALA A 166 0.42 -14.47 12.55
N SER A 167 1.45 -15.32 12.73
CA SER A 167 1.57 -16.09 13.97
C SER A 167 1.90 -15.21 15.18
N PRO A 168 1.60 -15.66 16.41
CA PRO A 168 1.97 -14.91 17.61
C PRO A 168 3.46 -14.59 17.71
N GLU A 169 4.30 -15.49 17.20
CA GLU A 169 5.75 -15.29 17.14
C GLU A 169 6.11 -14.19 16.15
N MET A 170 5.45 -14.16 14.99
CA MET A 170 5.64 -13.12 13.98
C MET A 170 5.18 -11.75 14.50
N LEU A 171 4.05 -11.68 15.20
CA LEU A 171 3.58 -10.44 15.82
C LEU A 171 4.59 -9.89 16.83
N LYS A 172 5.21 -10.75 17.66
CA LYS A 172 6.30 -10.35 18.57
C LYS A 172 7.52 -9.83 17.80
N TYR A 173 7.87 -10.49 16.70
CA TYR A 173 8.99 -10.08 15.85
C TYR A 173 8.75 -8.69 15.23
N ILE A 174 7.54 -8.42 14.75
CA ILE A 174 7.13 -7.11 14.21
C ILE A 174 7.28 -6.00 15.26
N ILE A 175 6.86 -6.25 16.51
CA ILE A 175 7.02 -5.30 17.63
C ILE A 175 8.49 -4.95 17.83
N ILE A 176 9.35 -5.94 17.96
CA ILE A 176 10.79 -5.75 18.19
C ILE A 176 11.43 -5.00 17.02
N ASN A 177 11.07 -5.34 15.79
CA ASN A 177 11.62 -4.66 14.60
C ASN A 177 11.22 -3.18 14.53
N SER A 178 9.97 -2.86 14.82
CA SER A 178 9.50 -1.48 14.82
C SER A 178 10.21 -0.62 15.87
N GLU A 179 10.46 -1.17 17.05
CA GLU A 179 11.23 -0.50 18.10
C GLU A 179 12.69 -0.24 17.69
N ASN A 180 13.32 -1.21 17.04
CA ASN A 180 14.71 -1.08 16.57
C ASN A 180 14.87 -0.03 15.45
N GLN A 181 13.85 0.20 14.64
CA GLN A 181 13.88 1.26 13.60
C GLN A 181 13.74 2.65 14.22
N THR A 182 12.95 2.81 15.28
CA THR A 182 12.81 4.08 15.99
C THR A 182 14.08 4.48 16.77
N HIS A 183 14.91 3.53 17.21
CA HIS A 183 16.14 3.80 17.96
C HIS A 183 17.39 4.09 17.12
N LYS A 184 17.33 3.98 15.79
CA LYS A 184 18.50 4.26 14.92
C LYS A 184 18.77 5.74 14.63
N PHE A 185 18.01 6.66 15.23
CA PHE A 185 18.12 8.11 14.99
C PHE A 185 18.45 8.94 16.24
N TYR A 186 19.14 8.33 17.24
CA TYR A 186 19.73 9.07 18.36
C TYR A 186 21.22 8.79 18.48
#